data_24e4c94195738d61c3648d19dc085208
#
_entry.id   24e4c94195738d61c3648d19dc085208
#
_cell.length_a   1.000
_cell.length_b   1.000
_cell.length_c   1.000
_cell.angle_alpha   90.00
_cell.angle_beta   90.00
_cell.angle_gamma   90.00
#
_symmetry.space_group_name_H-M   'P 1'
#
loop_
_entity.id
_entity.type
_entity.pdbx_description
1 polymer ?
#
loop_
_entity_poly.entity_id
_entity_poly.type
_entity_poly.pdbx_seq_one_letter_code
_entity_poly.pdbx_strand_id
1 'polypeptide(L)' 'MSEWIKCSDGIPLEYIPVLVADEIGNVFIGVWDDYEGWNSISTITHWQSLPEPPKDE' A
#
# COMPACT_ATOMS: atom_id res chain seq x y z
N MET A 1 7.16 6.93 13.03
CA MET A 1 6.10 7.66 12.42
C MET A 1 5.82 7.16 11.05
N SER A 2 4.61 6.87 10.75
CA SER A 2 4.35 6.40 9.42
C SER A 2 4.03 7.58 8.54
N GLU A 3 4.41 7.44 7.30
CA GLU A 3 4.17 8.47 6.33
C GLU A 3 3.46 7.87 5.16
N TRP A 4 2.20 8.22 5.04
CA TRP A 4 1.40 7.75 3.94
C TRP A 4 1.74 8.51 2.67
N ILE A 5 1.84 7.79 1.58
CA ILE A 5 2.12 8.37 0.28
C ILE A 5 0.81 8.36 -0.51
N LYS A 6 0.44 9.52 -1.04
CA LYS A 6 -0.75 9.56 -1.87
C LYS A 6 -0.49 8.84 -3.18
N CYS A 7 -1.46 8.08 -3.62
CA CYS A 7 -1.32 7.36 -4.88
C CYS A 7 -1.08 8.31 -6.05
N SER A 8 -1.54 9.55 -5.92
CA SER A 8 -1.31 10.53 -6.98
C SER A 8 0.14 11.03 -6.98
N ASP A 9 0.88 10.83 -5.88
CA ASP A 9 2.27 11.26 -5.80
C ASP A 9 3.24 10.17 -6.19
N GLY A 10 2.80 8.93 -6.22
CA GLY A 10 3.67 7.82 -6.59
C GLY A 10 2.99 6.51 -6.33
N ILE A 11 3.53 5.45 -6.90
CA ILE A 11 2.99 4.12 -6.75
C ILE A 11 4.13 3.19 -6.33
N PRO A 12 3.81 2.09 -5.65
CA PRO A 12 4.83 1.17 -5.20
C PRO A 12 5.33 0.28 -6.33
N LEU A 13 6.35 -0.50 -6.04
CA LEU A 13 6.81 -1.50 -6.97
C LEU A 13 5.75 -2.57 -7.14
N GLU A 14 5.71 -3.13 -8.34
CA GLU A 14 4.71 -4.16 -8.64
C GLU A 14 4.89 -5.37 -7.77
N TYR A 15 3.78 -5.92 -7.34
CA TYR A 15 3.73 -7.21 -6.66
C TYR A 15 4.47 -7.24 -5.33
N ILE A 16 4.76 -6.08 -4.77
CA ILE A 16 5.36 -6.00 -3.43
C ILE A 16 4.25 -5.65 -2.45
N PRO A 17 3.98 -6.47 -1.45
CA PRO A 17 2.92 -6.13 -0.49
C PRO A 17 3.25 -4.85 0.25
N VAL A 18 2.26 -4.00 0.37
CA VAL A 18 2.41 -2.73 1.08
C VAL A 18 1.13 -2.48 1.87
N LEU A 19 1.21 -1.57 2.83
CA LEU A 19 0.01 -1.12 3.52
C LEU A 19 -0.72 -0.14 2.63
N VAL A 20 -2.03 -0.27 2.60
CA VAL A 20 -2.84 0.64 1.79
C VAL A 20 -3.99 1.16 2.64
N ALA A 21 -4.47 2.32 2.27
CA ALA A 21 -5.64 2.92 2.90
C ALA A 21 -6.63 3.29 1.81
N ASP A 22 -7.89 2.93 2.00
CA ASP A 22 -8.89 3.23 1.00
C ASP A 22 -9.63 4.51 1.37
N GLU A 23 -10.55 4.90 0.50
CA GLU A 23 -11.24 6.17 0.69
C GLU A 23 -12.19 6.16 1.88
N ILE A 24 -12.51 4.98 2.39
CA ILE A 24 -13.39 4.87 3.54
C ILE A 24 -12.62 4.91 4.85
N GLY A 25 -11.32 4.70 4.78
CA GLY A 25 -10.49 4.72 5.97
C GLY A 25 -10.04 3.35 6.44
N ASN A 26 -10.28 2.33 5.66
CA ASN A 26 -9.78 1.00 5.99
C ASN A 26 -8.31 0.89 5.66
N VAL A 27 -7.57 0.15 6.49
CA VAL A 27 -6.14 -0.07 6.28
C VAL A 27 -5.91 -1.56 6.20
N PHE A 28 -5.24 -1.98 5.14
CA PHE A 28 -4.99 -3.40 4.96
C PHE A 28 -3.79 -3.55 4.05
N ILE A 29 -3.41 -4.78 3.76
CA ILE A 29 -2.26 -5.06 2.91
C ILE A 29 -2.73 -5.25 1.49
N GLY A 30 -2.10 -4.54 0.56
CA GLY A 30 -2.46 -4.65 -0.83
C GLY A 30 -1.25 -4.79 -1.71
N VAL A 31 -1.49 -5.09 -2.97
CA VAL A 31 -0.45 -5.28 -3.97
C VAL A 31 -0.86 -4.47 -5.19
N TRP A 32 0.09 -3.78 -5.79
CA TRP A 32 -0.17 -2.99 -6.97
C TRP A 32 0.33 -3.71 -8.21
N ASP A 33 -0.49 -3.66 -9.25
CA ASP A 33 -0.18 -4.29 -10.52
C ASP A 33 -0.20 -3.21 -11.58
N ASP A 34 0.86 -3.12 -12.37
CA ASP A 34 0.96 -2.11 -13.41
C ASP A 34 -0.17 -2.22 -14.42
N TYR A 35 -0.68 -3.40 -14.62
CA TYR A 35 -1.72 -3.65 -15.61
C TYR A 35 -3.12 -3.40 -15.06
N GLU A 36 -3.39 -3.87 -13.87
CA GLU A 36 -4.73 -3.81 -13.31
C GLU A 36 -4.87 -2.81 -12.17
N GLY A 37 -3.78 -2.30 -11.66
CA GLY A 37 -3.83 -1.39 -10.54
C GLY A 37 -3.86 -2.12 -9.21
N TRP A 38 -4.61 -1.57 -8.27
CA TRP A 38 -4.67 -2.15 -6.94
C TRP A 38 -5.56 -3.38 -6.91
N ASN A 39 -5.11 -4.38 -6.18
CA ASN A 39 -5.86 -5.61 -6.01
C ASN A 39 -6.88 -5.40 -4.90
N SER A 40 -7.91 -4.63 -5.19
CA SER A 40 -8.90 -4.28 -4.21
C SER A 40 -10.15 -3.79 -4.92
N ILE A 41 -11.30 -4.03 -4.30
CA ILE A 41 -12.55 -3.53 -4.87
C ILE A 41 -12.83 -2.10 -4.44
N SER A 42 -12.15 -1.62 -3.40
CA SER A 42 -12.34 -0.24 -2.98
C SER A 42 -11.22 0.62 -3.56
N THR A 43 -11.46 1.93 -3.55
CA THR A 43 -10.49 2.87 -4.10
C THR A 43 -9.39 3.11 -3.10
N ILE A 44 -8.17 2.80 -3.49
CA ILE A 44 -7.01 3.01 -2.64
C ILE A 44 -6.51 4.43 -2.86
N THR A 45 -6.34 5.16 -1.78
CA THR A 45 -5.92 6.55 -1.85
C THR A 45 -4.49 6.77 -1.40
N HIS A 46 -4.01 5.94 -0.46
CA HIS A 46 -2.67 6.09 0.10
C HIS A 46 -2.04 4.72 0.29
N TRP A 47 -0.72 4.72 0.37
CA TRP A 47 0.01 3.49 0.63
C TRP A 47 1.31 3.83 1.34
N GLN A 48 1.92 2.84 1.95
CA GLN A 48 3.25 2.98 2.53
C GLN A 48 3.87 1.60 2.64
N SER A 49 5.20 1.58 2.74
CA SER A 49 5.91 0.32 2.84
C SER A 49 5.57 -0.39 4.14
N LEU A 50 5.57 -1.71 4.10
CA LEU A 50 5.39 -2.48 5.31
C LEU A 50 6.62 -2.30 6.21
N PRO A 51 6.41 -2.29 7.52
CA PRO A 51 7.56 -2.26 8.42
C PRO A 51 8.36 -3.54 8.28
N GLU A 52 9.65 -3.43 8.51
CA GLU A 52 10.50 -4.60 8.47
C GLU A 52 10.20 -5.48 9.66
N PRO A 53 10.32 -6.79 9.50
CA PRO A 53 10.14 -7.67 10.64
C PRO A 53 11.26 -7.43 11.64
N PRO A 54 11.02 -7.75 12.90
CA PRO A 54 12.07 -7.57 13.89
C PRO A 54 13.25 -8.49 13.60
N LYS A 55 14.41 -7.96 13.85
CA LYS A 55 15.62 -8.73 13.69
C LYS A 55 15.87 -9.45 14.97
N ASP A 56 15.38 -10.62 15.04
CA ASP A 56 15.42 -11.33 16.25
C ASP A 56 16.52 -12.31 16.24
N GLU A 57 17.22 -12.44 17.25
CA GLU A 57 18.32 -13.35 17.22
C GLU A 57 18.14 -14.49 18.04
#